data_07cf1ef0c95b74d049fa6a6d296349b2
#
_entry.id   07cf1ef0c95b74d049fa6a6d296349b2
#
_cell.length_a   1.000
_cell.length_b   1.000
_cell.length_c   1.000
_cell.angle_alpha   90.00
_cell.angle_beta   90.00
_cell.angle_gamma   90.00
#
_symmetry.space_group_name_H-M   'P 1'
#
loop_
_entity.id
_entity.type
_entity.pdbx_description
1 polymer ?
#
loop_
_entity_poly.entity_id
_entity_poly.type
_entity_poly.pdbx_seq_one_letter_code
_entity_poly.pdbx_strand_id
1 'polypeptide(L)'
;MAAEPTVLPEVATVYWRPRADGDRLDRRGRLWMFATAAHIVPFVLTAALLSALSWAAIPVALLCLAHAYVIPALYAQRGANVVKPKPKRTNAAAERTALGLLGDLVGHDARELHAQTGLVIERGKLGTWLVGEAGALLVRGRKVWCFCVRVNDPDLPGADRIAHLLLALRTDEQGFATVANLAFAGAPFRVRARMGAPMRLALDRAAKTQR
;
A
#
# COMPACT_ATOMS: atom_id res chain seq x y z
N MET A 1 29.50 -21.46 -7.32
CA MET A 1 29.31 -20.06 -7.76
C MET A 1 28.11 -19.50 -7.02
N ALA A 2 28.33 -18.61 -6.05
CA ALA A 2 27.24 -17.88 -5.43
C ALA A 2 26.68 -16.88 -6.47
N ALA A 3 25.41 -17.01 -6.84
CA ALA A 3 24.77 -16.03 -7.71
C ALA A 3 24.88 -14.65 -7.05
N GLU A 4 25.45 -13.68 -7.74
CA GLU A 4 25.44 -12.30 -7.28
C GLU A 4 23.97 -11.90 -7.01
N PRO A 5 23.72 -11.22 -5.88
CA PRO A 5 22.36 -10.78 -5.58
C PRO A 5 21.91 -9.84 -6.70
N THR A 6 20.91 -10.26 -7.46
CA THR A 6 20.33 -9.48 -8.55
C THR A 6 19.71 -8.23 -7.92
N VAL A 7 20.25 -7.06 -8.23
CA VAL A 7 19.79 -5.77 -7.73
C VAL A 7 18.92 -5.13 -8.81
N LEU A 8 17.78 -4.58 -8.44
CA LEU A 8 16.95 -3.82 -9.39
C LEU A 8 17.71 -2.60 -9.93
N PRO A 9 17.81 -2.42 -11.25
CA PRO A 9 18.54 -1.32 -11.87
C PRO A 9 17.98 0.05 -11.45
N GLU A 10 16.69 0.14 -11.13
CA GLU A 10 16.03 1.36 -10.64
C GLU A 10 16.59 1.85 -9.29
N VAL A 11 17.23 0.98 -8.51
CA VAL A 11 17.89 1.37 -7.25
C VAL A 11 19.00 2.38 -7.51
N ALA A 12 19.70 2.27 -8.65
CA ALA A 12 20.74 3.21 -9.04
C ALA A 12 20.20 4.63 -9.26
N THR A 13 18.94 4.78 -9.66
CA THR A 13 18.30 6.09 -9.86
C THR A 13 17.96 6.81 -8.55
N VAL A 14 17.99 6.10 -7.43
CA VAL A 14 17.69 6.61 -6.08
C VAL A 14 18.83 6.33 -5.11
N TYR A 15 20.08 6.42 -5.59
CA TYR A 15 21.29 6.11 -4.83
C TYR A 15 21.40 6.83 -3.48
N TRP A 16 20.78 8.03 -3.36
CA TRP A 16 20.70 8.79 -2.09
C TRP A 16 19.73 8.21 -1.08
N ARG A 17 18.84 7.27 -1.49
CA ARG A 17 17.91 6.62 -0.56
C ARG A 17 18.60 5.43 0.08
N PRO A 18 18.71 5.38 1.40
CA PRO A 18 19.22 4.20 2.06
C PRO A 18 18.28 3.01 1.82
N ARG A 19 18.87 1.84 1.56
CA ARG A 19 18.15 0.61 1.26
C ARG A 19 17.13 0.29 2.35
N ALA A 20 15.92 -0.08 1.98
CA ALA A 20 14.84 -0.39 2.90
C ALA A 20 15.15 -1.69 3.63
N ASP A 21 15.15 -1.63 4.95
CA ASP A 21 15.22 -2.78 5.86
C ASP A 21 14.09 -2.68 6.89
N GLY A 22 13.93 -3.70 7.74
CA GLY A 22 12.88 -3.76 8.73
C GLY A 22 12.89 -2.59 9.70
N ASP A 23 14.07 -2.20 10.20
CA ASP A 23 14.21 -1.14 11.20
C ASP A 23 13.89 0.24 10.62
N ARG A 24 14.30 0.46 9.36
CA ARG A 24 13.97 1.70 8.63
C ARG A 24 12.50 1.81 8.31
N LEU A 25 11.85 0.70 7.94
CA LEU A 25 10.40 0.66 7.75
C LEU A 25 9.68 1.00 9.05
N ASP A 26 10.11 0.43 10.18
CA ASP A 26 9.51 0.72 11.49
C ASP A 26 9.75 2.17 11.92
N ARG A 27 10.93 2.74 11.64
CA ARG A 27 11.21 4.17 11.86
C ARG A 27 10.33 5.06 10.99
N ARG A 28 10.23 4.77 9.68
CA ARG A 28 9.33 5.50 8.77
C ARG A 28 7.87 5.41 9.21
N GLY A 29 7.44 4.24 9.66
CA GLY A 29 6.09 4.04 10.18
C GLY A 29 5.82 4.88 11.45
N ARG A 30 6.80 5.00 12.36
CA ARG A 30 6.69 5.90 13.52
C ARG A 30 6.61 7.37 13.09
N LEU A 31 7.51 7.82 12.21
CA LEU A 31 7.49 9.19 11.69
C LEU A 31 6.17 9.53 11.00
N TRP A 32 5.61 8.57 10.25
CA TRP A 32 4.30 8.74 9.62
C TRP A 32 3.18 8.94 10.65
N MET A 33 3.19 8.14 11.73
CA MET A 33 2.22 8.29 12.82
C MET A 33 2.38 9.64 13.53
N PHE A 34 3.60 10.08 13.82
CA PHE A 34 3.87 11.39 14.40
C PHE A 34 3.40 12.53 13.49
N ALA A 35 3.71 12.48 12.20
CA ALA A 35 3.25 13.46 11.24
C ALA A 35 1.70 13.51 11.18
N THR A 36 1.04 12.35 11.21
CA THR A 36 -0.42 12.29 11.23
C THR A 36 -0.98 12.89 12.52
N ALA A 37 -0.39 12.59 13.68
CA ALA A 37 -0.79 13.16 14.96
C ALA A 37 -0.57 14.68 14.98
N ALA A 38 0.57 15.17 14.47
CA ALA A 38 0.86 16.60 14.37
C ALA A 38 -0.17 17.36 13.51
N HIS A 39 -0.77 16.71 12.52
CA HIS A 39 -1.87 17.31 11.74
C HIS A 39 -3.22 17.27 12.46
N ILE A 40 -3.46 16.27 13.31
CA ILE A 40 -4.76 16.09 14.00
C ILE A 40 -4.84 16.93 15.26
N VAL A 41 -3.78 16.93 16.09
CA VAL A 41 -3.74 17.52 17.43
C VAL A 41 -4.18 19.00 17.42
N PRO A 42 -3.69 19.89 16.53
CA PRO A 42 -4.14 21.28 16.51
C PRO A 42 -5.65 21.44 16.35
N PHE A 43 -6.26 20.65 15.47
CA PHE A 43 -7.72 20.72 15.25
C PHE A 43 -8.50 20.27 16.49
N VAL A 44 -8.05 19.22 17.17
CA VAL A 44 -8.69 18.75 18.41
C VAL A 44 -8.56 19.79 19.53
N LEU A 45 -7.35 20.36 19.70
CA LEU A 45 -7.13 21.41 20.70
C LEU A 45 -7.95 22.68 20.42
N THR A 46 -8.00 23.10 19.16
CA THR A 46 -8.84 24.25 18.76
C THR A 46 -10.31 23.98 19.01
N ALA A 47 -10.80 22.78 18.68
CA ALA A 47 -12.19 22.41 18.96
C ALA A 47 -12.50 22.44 20.46
N ALA A 48 -11.61 21.89 21.29
CA ALA A 48 -11.77 21.90 22.75
C ALA A 48 -11.78 23.33 23.31
N LEU A 49 -10.84 24.18 22.86
CA LEU A 49 -10.75 25.57 23.29
C LEU A 49 -12.00 26.38 22.92
N LEU A 50 -12.44 26.28 21.66
CA LEU A 50 -13.65 26.98 21.19
C LEU A 50 -14.90 26.56 21.95
N SER A 51 -15.04 25.25 22.22
CA SER A 51 -16.18 24.73 22.99
C SER A 51 -16.18 25.20 24.46
N ALA A 52 -14.99 25.43 25.03
CA ALA A 52 -14.85 25.94 26.39
C ALA A 52 -15.13 27.48 26.50
N LEU A 53 -14.82 28.22 25.43
CA LEU A 53 -14.97 29.68 25.42
C LEU A 53 -16.41 30.13 25.20
N SER A 54 -17.15 29.50 24.29
CA SER A 54 -18.52 29.93 23.94
C SER A 54 -19.31 28.80 23.28
N TRP A 55 -20.57 28.66 23.71
CA TRP A 55 -21.51 27.74 23.06
C TRP A 55 -21.78 28.12 21.58
N ALA A 56 -21.74 29.41 21.26
CA ALA A 56 -21.91 29.91 19.90
C ALA A 56 -20.78 29.47 18.95
N ALA A 57 -19.61 29.06 19.47
CA ALA A 57 -18.48 28.54 18.71
C ALA A 57 -18.59 27.03 18.40
N ILE A 58 -19.59 26.33 18.93
CA ILE A 58 -19.78 24.87 18.73
C ILE A 58 -19.78 24.49 17.23
N PRO A 59 -20.45 25.19 16.30
CA PRO A 59 -20.39 24.80 14.87
C PRO A 59 -18.97 24.80 14.31
N VAL A 60 -18.14 25.76 14.71
CA VAL A 60 -16.73 25.83 14.28
C VAL A 60 -15.89 24.70 14.93
N ALA A 61 -16.15 24.40 16.20
CA ALA A 61 -15.52 23.28 16.89
C ALA A 61 -15.84 21.94 16.19
N LEU A 62 -17.09 21.74 15.77
CA LEU A 62 -17.48 20.53 15.00
C LEU A 62 -16.76 20.46 13.65
N LEU A 63 -16.56 21.58 12.95
CA LEU A 63 -15.76 21.61 11.72
C LEU A 63 -14.31 21.22 11.99
N CYS A 64 -13.71 21.69 13.07
CA CYS A 64 -12.36 21.28 13.48
C CYS A 64 -12.29 19.75 13.74
N LEU A 65 -13.25 19.20 14.47
CA LEU A 65 -13.32 17.74 14.69
C LEU A 65 -13.54 16.96 13.40
N ALA A 66 -14.35 17.47 12.48
CA ALA A 66 -14.52 16.86 11.16
C ALA A 66 -13.17 16.81 10.40
N HIS A 67 -12.37 17.88 10.43
CA HIS A 67 -11.01 17.88 9.83
C HIS A 67 -10.08 16.89 10.51
N ALA A 68 -10.09 16.82 11.85
CA ALA A 68 -9.30 15.84 12.61
C ALA A 68 -9.63 14.40 12.22
N TYR A 69 -10.89 14.09 11.90
CA TYR A 69 -11.32 12.78 11.42
C TYR A 69 -10.96 12.54 9.94
N VAL A 70 -11.20 13.53 9.08
CA VAL A 70 -11.04 13.41 7.62
C VAL A 70 -9.58 13.24 7.22
N ILE A 71 -8.63 13.94 7.86
CA ILE A 71 -7.20 13.88 7.52
C ILE A 71 -6.66 12.44 7.56
N PRO A 72 -6.75 11.68 8.65
CA PRO A 72 -6.25 10.29 8.68
C PRO A 72 -7.05 9.36 7.76
N ALA A 73 -8.33 9.68 7.52
CA ALA A 73 -9.16 8.93 6.58
C ALA A 73 -8.68 9.09 5.13
N LEU A 74 -8.32 10.29 4.72
CA LEU A 74 -7.75 10.58 3.39
C LEU A 74 -6.39 9.91 3.20
N TYR A 75 -5.53 9.91 4.22
CA TYR A 75 -4.26 9.18 4.15
C TYR A 75 -4.48 7.67 3.98
N ALA A 76 -5.39 7.08 4.73
CA ALA A 76 -5.74 5.66 4.60
C ALA A 76 -6.38 5.36 3.23
N GLN A 77 -7.21 6.26 2.70
CA GLN A 77 -7.78 6.16 1.36
C GLN A 77 -6.70 6.17 0.28
N ARG A 78 -5.72 7.08 0.39
CA ARG A 78 -4.56 7.12 -0.51
C ARG A 78 -3.79 5.80 -0.47
N GLY A 79 -3.58 5.23 0.73
CA GLY A 79 -2.96 3.92 0.89
C GLY A 79 -3.75 2.80 0.24
N ALA A 80 -5.07 2.74 0.44
CA ALA A 80 -5.94 1.72 -0.16
C ALA A 80 -5.99 1.83 -1.70
N ASN A 81 -5.90 3.04 -2.25
CA ASN A 81 -5.93 3.27 -3.69
C ASN A 81 -4.70 2.73 -4.43
N VAL A 82 -3.59 2.46 -3.72
CA VAL A 82 -2.37 1.89 -4.30
C VAL A 82 -2.61 0.55 -4.98
N VAL A 83 -3.49 -0.27 -4.41
CA VAL A 83 -3.78 -1.61 -4.95
C VAL A 83 -5.12 -1.70 -5.69
N LYS A 84 -5.88 -0.61 -5.76
CA LYS A 84 -7.14 -0.63 -6.50
C LYS A 84 -6.86 -0.69 -8.01
N PRO A 85 -7.58 -1.56 -8.74
CA PRO A 85 -7.51 -1.57 -10.19
C PRO A 85 -7.93 -0.21 -10.72
N LYS A 86 -7.22 0.28 -11.73
CA LYS A 86 -7.58 1.51 -12.43
C LYS A 86 -8.46 1.16 -13.62
N PRO A 87 -9.60 1.85 -13.81
CA PRO A 87 -10.41 1.66 -15.00
C PRO A 87 -9.57 2.01 -16.23
N LYS A 88 -9.40 1.06 -17.14
CA LYS A 88 -8.65 1.20 -18.38
C LYS A 88 -9.45 0.66 -19.56
N ARG A 89 -9.20 1.23 -20.73
CA ARG A 89 -9.57 0.63 -22.00
C ARG A 89 -8.52 -0.40 -22.41
N THR A 90 -8.52 -1.54 -21.74
CA THR A 90 -7.60 -2.65 -22.08
C THR A 90 -8.27 -3.53 -23.13
N ASN A 91 -7.46 -4.01 -24.07
CA ASN A 91 -7.92 -5.04 -25.01
C ASN A 91 -8.21 -6.33 -24.21
N ALA A 92 -9.44 -6.81 -24.27
CA ALA A 92 -9.88 -8.01 -23.52
C ALA A 92 -9.09 -9.28 -23.93
N ALA A 93 -8.57 -9.34 -25.15
CA ALA A 93 -7.72 -10.45 -25.60
C ALA A 93 -6.33 -10.38 -24.91
N ALA A 94 -5.71 -9.21 -24.88
CA ALA A 94 -4.44 -8.99 -24.19
C ALA A 94 -4.56 -9.29 -22.68
N GLU A 95 -5.63 -8.85 -22.03
CA GLU A 95 -5.87 -9.14 -20.61
C GLU A 95 -6.00 -10.64 -20.33
N ARG A 96 -6.68 -11.40 -21.21
CA ARG A 96 -6.79 -12.86 -21.07
C ARG A 96 -5.43 -13.56 -21.20
N THR A 97 -4.59 -13.14 -22.14
CA THR A 97 -3.23 -13.67 -22.29
C THR A 97 -2.39 -13.35 -21.05
N ALA A 98 -2.43 -12.10 -20.59
CA ALA A 98 -1.72 -11.65 -19.38
C ALA A 98 -2.16 -12.41 -18.12
N LEU A 99 -3.46 -12.68 -17.97
CA LEU A 99 -3.99 -13.52 -16.87
C LEU A 99 -3.47 -14.97 -16.95
N GLY A 100 -3.31 -15.53 -18.15
CA GLY A 100 -2.67 -16.82 -18.35
C GLY A 100 -1.24 -16.81 -17.84
N LEU A 101 -0.42 -15.84 -18.31
CA LEU A 101 0.97 -15.70 -17.90
C LEU A 101 1.14 -15.44 -16.40
N LEU A 102 0.31 -14.56 -15.83
CA LEU A 102 0.30 -14.36 -14.38
C LEU A 102 -0.03 -15.66 -13.64
N GLY A 103 -0.99 -16.43 -14.16
CA GLY A 103 -1.36 -17.72 -13.59
C GLY A 103 -0.24 -18.76 -13.61
N ASP A 104 0.63 -18.72 -14.62
CA ASP A 104 1.80 -19.60 -14.69
C ASP A 104 2.92 -19.15 -13.73
N LEU A 105 3.00 -17.85 -13.44
CA LEU A 105 3.97 -17.29 -12.51
C LEU A 105 3.64 -17.56 -11.04
N VAL A 106 2.34 -17.66 -10.71
CA VAL A 106 1.85 -17.84 -9.33
C VAL A 106 1.24 -19.24 -9.14
N GLY A 107 1.29 -19.78 -7.93
CA GLY A 107 0.65 -21.07 -7.62
C GLY A 107 -0.87 -20.99 -7.66
N HIS A 108 -1.52 -22.17 -7.63
CA HIS A 108 -2.97 -22.31 -7.74
C HIS A 108 -3.76 -21.44 -6.75
N ASP A 109 -3.39 -21.49 -5.46
CA ASP A 109 -4.07 -20.73 -4.41
C ASP A 109 -3.96 -19.21 -4.62
N ALA A 110 -2.82 -18.74 -5.14
CA ALA A 110 -2.61 -17.33 -5.44
C ALA A 110 -3.41 -16.88 -6.68
N ARG A 111 -3.57 -17.77 -7.67
CA ARG A 111 -4.43 -17.55 -8.84
C ARG A 111 -5.88 -17.41 -8.42
N GLU A 112 -6.36 -18.32 -7.58
CA GLU A 112 -7.75 -18.29 -7.08
C GLU A 112 -8.00 -17.02 -6.26
N LEU A 113 -7.08 -16.66 -5.36
CA LEU A 113 -7.19 -15.42 -4.61
C LEU A 113 -7.17 -14.18 -5.52
N HIS A 114 -6.31 -14.17 -6.55
CA HIS A 114 -6.27 -13.07 -7.53
C HIS A 114 -7.62 -12.95 -8.27
N ALA A 115 -8.20 -14.06 -8.71
CA ALA A 115 -9.50 -14.06 -9.38
C ALA A 115 -10.61 -13.47 -8.49
N GLN A 116 -10.57 -13.72 -7.18
CA GLN A 116 -11.55 -13.21 -6.22
C GLN A 116 -11.31 -11.75 -5.82
N THR A 117 -10.04 -11.31 -5.73
CA THR A 117 -9.67 -10.08 -5.05
C THR A 117 -8.94 -9.07 -5.94
N GLY A 118 -8.42 -9.49 -7.09
CA GLY A 118 -7.52 -8.70 -7.94
C GLY A 118 -6.12 -8.52 -7.36
N LEU A 119 -5.75 -9.26 -6.31
CA LEU A 119 -4.48 -9.13 -5.60
C LEU A 119 -3.74 -10.47 -5.53
N VAL A 120 -2.41 -10.41 -5.62
CA VAL A 120 -1.52 -11.55 -5.39
C VAL A 120 -0.84 -11.41 -4.04
N ILE A 121 -0.81 -12.49 -3.25
CA ILE A 121 -0.04 -12.57 -2.00
C ILE A 121 1.34 -13.13 -2.32
N GLU A 122 2.38 -12.45 -1.84
CA GLU A 122 3.76 -12.90 -1.89
C GLU A 122 4.41 -12.78 -0.52
N ARG A 123 5.17 -13.81 -0.11
CA ARG A 123 5.90 -13.81 1.16
C ARG A 123 7.34 -13.39 0.91
N GLY A 124 7.76 -12.32 1.59
CA GLY A 124 9.11 -11.82 1.53
C GLY A 124 9.80 -11.80 2.90
N LYS A 125 11.06 -11.37 2.93
CA LYS A 125 11.85 -11.21 4.16
C LYS A 125 11.35 -10.04 5.02
N LEU A 126 10.81 -9.00 4.39
CA LEU A 126 10.28 -7.83 5.09
C LEU A 126 8.88 -8.08 5.67
N GLY A 127 8.12 -9.03 5.11
CA GLY A 127 6.78 -9.38 5.54
C GLY A 127 5.95 -10.02 4.43
N THR A 128 4.63 -9.94 4.54
CA THR A 128 3.71 -10.44 3.51
C THR A 128 3.25 -9.30 2.63
N TRP A 129 3.44 -9.44 1.33
CA TRP A 129 3.07 -8.47 0.32
C TRP A 129 1.72 -8.81 -0.32
N LEU A 130 0.97 -7.78 -0.62
CA LEU A 130 -0.23 -7.82 -1.45
C LEU A 130 0.06 -6.96 -2.68
N VAL A 131 0.24 -7.61 -3.82
CA VAL A 131 0.58 -6.94 -5.08
C VAL A 131 -0.67 -6.70 -5.90
N GLY A 132 -0.88 -5.47 -6.33
CA GLY A 132 -1.94 -5.03 -7.23
C GLY A 132 -1.38 -4.25 -8.43
N GLU A 133 -2.25 -3.74 -9.31
CA GLU A 133 -1.86 -3.12 -10.58
C GLU A 133 -1.02 -1.83 -10.46
N ALA A 134 -1.16 -1.09 -9.37
CA ALA A 134 -0.53 0.23 -9.21
C ALA A 134 0.46 0.30 -8.03
N GLY A 135 0.76 -0.85 -7.42
CA GLY A 135 1.68 -0.95 -6.31
C GLY A 135 1.40 -2.13 -5.41
N ALA A 136 1.93 -2.07 -4.19
CA ALA A 136 1.85 -3.17 -3.25
C ALA A 136 1.61 -2.69 -1.82
N LEU A 137 0.98 -3.54 -1.00
CA LEU A 137 0.90 -3.38 0.44
C LEU A 137 1.83 -4.38 1.11
N LEU A 138 2.67 -3.93 2.01
CA LEU A 138 3.45 -4.76 2.90
C LEU A 138 2.73 -4.87 4.25
N VAL A 139 2.36 -6.07 4.64
CA VAL A 139 1.86 -6.38 5.98
C VAL A 139 3.01 -6.92 6.80
N ARG A 140 3.31 -6.28 7.94
CA ARG A 140 4.36 -6.70 8.87
C ARG A 140 3.90 -6.47 10.32
N GLY A 141 3.73 -7.52 11.08
CA GLY A 141 3.19 -7.45 12.43
C GLY A 141 1.81 -6.77 12.46
N ARG A 142 1.69 -5.70 13.24
CA ARG A 142 0.43 -4.94 13.42
C ARG A 142 0.34 -3.69 12.54
N LYS A 143 1.16 -3.58 11.51
CA LYS A 143 1.22 -2.41 10.61
C LYS A 143 1.13 -2.82 9.16
N VAL A 144 0.75 -1.86 8.33
CA VAL A 144 0.76 -1.95 6.88
C VAL A 144 1.49 -0.76 6.29
N TRP A 145 2.30 -0.99 5.27
CA TRP A 145 2.95 0.02 4.43
C TRP A 145 2.42 -0.10 3.02
N CYS A 146 1.97 1.00 2.46
CA CYS A 146 1.38 1.06 1.13
C CYS A 146 2.36 1.74 0.18
N PHE A 147 2.86 1.00 -0.80
CA PHE A 147 3.84 1.44 -1.77
C PHE A 147 3.20 1.66 -3.13
N CYS A 148 3.25 2.89 -3.63
CA CYS A 148 2.80 3.23 -4.96
C CYS A 148 3.97 3.06 -5.94
N VAL A 149 3.73 2.32 -7.01
CA VAL A 149 4.67 2.15 -8.12
C VAL A 149 4.00 2.58 -9.40
N ARG A 150 4.68 3.39 -10.20
CA ARG A 150 4.20 3.79 -11.52
C ARG A 150 4.87 2.92 -12.57
N VAL A 151 4.08 2.14 -13.29
CA VAL A 151 4.51 1.49 -14.52
C VAL A 151 4.31 2.49 -15.65
N ASN A 152 5.37 2.75 -16.42
CA ASN A 152 5.38 3.81 -17.44
C ASN A 152 4.57 3.49 -18.70
N ASP A 153 4.20 2.23 -18.91
CA ASP A 153 3.37 1.83 -20.04
C ASP A 153 1.88 1.94 -19.68
N PRO A 154 1.13 2.88 -20.25
CA PRO A 154 -0.29 3.05 -19.98
C PRO A 154 -1.14 1.91 -20.55
N ASP A 155 -0.70 1.23 -21.61
CA ASP A 155 -1.49 0.23 -22.35
C ASP A 155 -1.25 -1.21 -21.84
N LEU A 156 -0.28 -1.39 -20.94
CA LEU A 156 0.02 -2.68 -20.35
C LEU A 156 -1.20 -3.25 -19.61
N PRO A 157 -1.62 -4.51 -19.87
CA PRO A 157 -2.69 -5.19 -19.15
C PRO A 157 -2.50 -5.19 -17.64
N GLY A 158 -3.60 -5.23 -16.89
CA GLY A 158 -3.56 -5.22 -15.42
C GLY A 158 -2.78 -6.41 -14.85
N ALA A 159 -3.00 -7.60 -15.39
CA ALA A 159 -2.32 -8.81 -14.95
C ALA A 159 -0.80 -8.76 -15.25
N ASP A 160 -0.37 -8.18 -16.38
CA ASP A 160 1.06 -8.00 -16.70
C ASP A 160 1.73 -7.02 -15.73
N ARG A 161 1.01 -5.97 -15.31
CA ARG A 161 1.53 -5.03 -14.29
C ARG A 161 1.77 -5.73 -12.98
N ILE A 162 0.82 -6.59 -12.55
CA ILE A 162 0.97 -7.39 -11.32
C ILE A 162 2.15 -8.34 -11.47
N ALA A 163 2.28 -9.04 -12.61
CA ALA A 163 3.40 -9.95 -12.88
C ALA A 163 4.74 -9.20 -12.83
N HIS A 164 4.82 -8.03 -13.45
CA HIS A 164 6.02 -7.20 -13.44
C HIS A 164 6.44 -6.76 -12.04
N LEU A 165 5.49 -6.25 -11.25
CA LEU A 165 5.74 -5.85 -9.86
C LEU A 165 6.10 -7.03 -8.97
N LEU A 166 5.50 -8.20 -9.21
CA LEU A 166 5.80 -9.43 -8.48
C LEU A 166 7.22 -9.93 -8.77
N LEU A 167 7.63 -9.92 -10.04
CA LEU A 167 8.98 -10.28 -10.45
C LEU A 167 10.03 -9.32 -9.86
N ALA A 168 9.78 -8.02 -9.92
CA ALA A 168 10.65 -7.01 -9.31
C ALA A 168 10.81 -7.25 -7.80
N LEU A 169 9.70 -7.55 -7.11
CA LEU A 169 9.70 -7.84 -5.68
C LEU A 169 10.47 -9.13 -5.35
N ARG A 170 10.33 -10.20 -6.16
CA ARG A 170 11.06 -11.46 -6.00
C ARG A 170 12.54 -11.31 -6.25
N THR A 171 12.91 -10.46 -7.22
CA THR A 171 14.31 -10.20 -7.58
C THR A 171 15.04 -9.44 -6.47
N ASP A 172 14.46 -8.34 -5.99
CA ASP A 172 15.06 -7.50 -4.95
C ASP A 172 13.97 -6.80 -4.11
N GLU A 173 13.51 -7.49 -3.06
CA GLU A 173 12.47 -6.99 -2.16
C GLU A 173 12.84 -5.66 -1.50
N GLN A 174 14.09 -5.53 -1.03
CA GLN A 174 14.57 -4.32 -0.38
C GLN A 174 14.73 -3.17 -1.38
N GLY A 175 15.23 -3.47 -2.58
CA GLY A 175 15.31 -2.52 -3.68
C GLY A 175 13.92 -2.03 -4.08
N PHE A 176 12.95 -2.92 -4.24
CA PHE A 176 11.56 -2.58 -4.52
C PHE A 176 10.99 -1.60 -3.48
N ALA A 177 11.14 -1.92 -2.19
CA ALA A 177 10.69 -1.06 -1.10
C ALA A 177 11.47 0.28 -1.00
N THR A 178 12.68 0.36 -1.56
CA THR A 178 13.51 1.57 -1.61
C THR A 178 13.07 2.51 -2.72
N VAL A 179 12.82 1.95 -3.91
CA VAL A 179 12.42 2.71 -5.12
C VAL A 179 10.98 3.16 -5.02
N ALA A 180 10.08 2.31 -4.55
CA ALA A 180 8.66 2.59 -4.46
C ALA A 180 8.34 3.76 -3.53
N ASN A 181 7.32 4.55 -3.89
CA ASN A 181 6.89 5.68 -3.08
C ASN A 181 5.96 5.22 -1.96
N LEU A 182 6.32 5.52 -0.71
CA LEU A 182 5.47 5.24 0.44
C LEU A 182 4.27 6.19 0.44
N ALA A 183 3.08 5.65 0.21
CA ALA A 183 1.83 6.41 0.16
C ALA A 183 1.12 6.46 1.51
N PHE A 184 1.32 5.44 2.36
CA PHE A 184 0.74 5.35 3.70
C PHE A 184 1.52 4.34 4.55
N ALA A 185 1.62 4.61 5.85
CA ALA A 185 2.05 3.63 6.84
C ALA A 185 1.16 3.75 8.09
N GLY A 186 0.66 2.61 8.61
CA GLY A 186 -0.20 2.66 9.78
C GLY A 186 -0.90 1.35 10.10
N ALA A 187 -2.00 1.45 10.85
CA ALA A 187 -2.77 0.28 11.26
C ALA A 187 -3.57 -0.33 10.09
N PRO A 188 -3.57 -1.67 9.93
CA PRO A 188 -4.27 -2.36 8.85
C PRO A 188 -5.77 -2.04 8.76
N PHE A 189 -6.45 -1.88 9.90
CA PHE A 189 -7.89 -1.62 9.92
C PHE A 189 -8.28 -0.32 9.19
N ARG A 190 -7.40 0.71 9.19
CA ARG A 190 -7.65 1.98 8.50
C ARG A 190 -7.67 1.81 6.98
N VAL A 191 -6.72 1.04 6.45
CA VAL A 191 -6.65 0.72 5.02
C VAL A 191 -7.78 -0.22 4.65
N ARG A 192 -8.04 -1.26 5.47
CA ARG A 192 -9.12 -2.22 5.30
C ARG A 192 -10.49 -1.54 5.17
N ALA A 193 -10.78 -0.53 5.99
CA ALA A 193 -12.04 0.23 5.92
C ALA A 193 -12.23 0.97 4.59
N ARG A 194 -11.15 1.24 3.85
CA ARG A 194 -11.13 1.95 2.56
C ARG A 194 -10.98 1.05 1.34
N MET A 195 -10.71 -0.24 1.56
CA MET A 195 -10.62 -1.24 0.49
C MET A 195 -12.01 -1.72 0.07
N GLY A 196 -12.13 -2.14 -1.19
CA GLY A 196 -13.31 -2.85 -1.69
C GLY A 196 -13.53 -4.17 -0.92
N ALA A 197 -14.78 -4.63 -0.83
CA ALA A 197 -15.12 -5.83 -0.07
C ALA A 197 -14.29 -7.08 -0.45
N PRO A 198 -14.07 -7.40 -1.76
CA PRO A 198 -13.23 -8.54 -2.14
C PRO A 198 -11.79 -8.41 -1.66
N MET A 199 -11.20 -7.21 -1.77
CA MET A 199 -9.79 -6.98 -1.42
C MET A 199 -9.52 -7.11 0.09
N ARG A 200 -10.54 -6.93 0.94
CA ARG A 200 -10.42 -7.10 2.40
C ARG A 200 -10.05 -8.54 2.76
N LEU A 201 -10.55 -9.53 2.00
CA LEU A 201 -10.19 -10.93 2.19
C LEU A 201 -8.69 -11.17 2.02
N ALA A 202 -8.07 -10.58 1.00
CA ALA A 202 -6.63 -10.70 0.77
C ALA A 202 -5.83 -10.09 1.93
N LEU A 203 -6.22 -8.90 2.43
CA LEU A 203 -5.56 -8.25 3.57
C LEU A 203 -5.69 -9.09 4.84
N ASP A 204 -6.87 -9.66 5.10
CA ASP A 204 -7.12 -10.51 6.26
C ASP A 204 -6.30 -11.81 6.19
N ARG A 205 -6.16 -12.42 4.99
CA ARG A 205 -5.28 -13.60 4.78
C ARG A 205 -3.81 -13.22 5.01
N ALA A 206 -3.34 -12.10 4.46
CA ALA A 206 -1.96 -11.64 4.66
C ALA A 206 -1.65 -11.36 6.14
N ALA A 207 -2.59 -10.80 6.89
CA ALA A 207 -2.43 -10.54 8.33
C ALA A 207 -2.40 -11.82 9.18
N LYS A 208 -3.12 -12.87 8.77
CA LYS A 208 -3.07 -14.20 9.44
C LYS A 208 -1.75 -14.92 9.22
N THR A 209 -1.14 -14.75 8.06
CA THR A 209 0.16 -15.37 7.70
C THR A 209 1.32 -14.83 8.54
N GLN A 210 1.16 -13.66 9.17
CA GLN A 210 2.18 -13.00 10.01
C GLN A 210 2.06 -13.32 11.51
N ARG A 211 1.05 -14.06 11.91
CA ARG A 211 0.86 -14.57 13.28
C ARG A 211 1.43 -15.96 13.46
#